data_6b8db8fb8ca2efba087ae61b069c85c1
#
_entry.id   6b8db8fb8ca2efba087ae61b069c85c1
#
_cell.length_a   1.000
_cell.length_b   1.000
_cell.length_c   1.000
_cell.angle_alpha   90.00
_cell.angle_beta   90.00
_cell.angle_gamma   90.00
#
_symmetry.space_group_name_H-M   'P 1'
#
loop_
_entity.id
_entity.type
_entity.pdbx_description
1 polymer ?
#
loop_
_entity_poly.entity_id
_entity_poly.type
_entity_poly.pdbx_seq_one_letter_code
_entity_poly.pdbx_strand_id
1 'polypeptide(L)'
;NLFIVGDDDQSIYRFRGARPEIMLNFEKDYPEAKKIILDTNYRSTPEIVAAAGKLIRNNKKRFEKQIRAERENGSKPVILPFDNVYKECNYILEEIEQLIAKGLTYQDMAVLYRTNTNPRTLLEKLMEHNIPFCMKDVIPNLYDHFIAKDIIAYIHAAVDFREKGVMKRGDMLRLINRPKRYISRDVFPRAEVNLEDVKRFYQDKGYVLERISKLEYDLAMIRNMNPYAAIQYIRHGIGYEEYLTEYAEYRRMKPEELYDVLEELSEAAKPYKTYREWFKKIEEYGEELKKQARERQEKKDGITLATMHSSKGLEYRAVFIIDANETITPHKKALLPEDIEEERRLFYVAV
;
A
#
# COMPACT_ATOMS: atom_id res chain seq x y z
N ASN A 1 -31.90 -24.46 22.21
CA ASN A 1 -32.33 -23.37 21.33
C ASN A 1 -31.10 -22.75 20.66
N LEU A 2 -31.13 -22.61 19.35
CA LEU A 2 -30.07 -21.97 18.56
C LEU A 2 -30.61 -20.63 18.02
N PHE A 3 -29.80 -19.57 18.13
CA PHE A 3 -30.10 -18.27 17.62
C PHE A 3 -28.86 -17.73 16.92
N ILE A 4 -28.98 -17.30 15.67
CA ILE A 4 -27.88 -16.71 14.89
C ILE A 4 -28.27 -15.30 14.44
N VAL A 5 -27.28 -14.42 14.38
CA VAL A 5 -27.40 -13.06 13.86
C VAL A 5 -26.24 -12.80 12.91
N GLY A 6 -26.52 -12.15 11.81
CA GLY A 6 -25.47 -11.79 10.86
C GLY A 6 -26.01 -10.96 9.70
N ASP A 7 -25.12 -10.49 8.87
CA ASP A 7 -25.42 -9.81 7.62
C ASP A 7 -24.53 -10.39 6.50
N ASP A 8 -25.19 -11.08 5.57
CA ASP A 8 -24.54 -11.71 4.42
C ASP A 8 -23.89 -10.69 3.48
N ASP A 9 -24.48 -9.49 3.36
CA ASP A 9 -23.95 -8.39 2.54
C ASP A 9 -22.69 -7.74 3.15
N GLN A 10 -22.43 -7.99 4.43
CA GLN A 10 -21.21 -7.53 5.13
C GLN A 10 -20.20 -8.66 5.41
N SER A 11 -20.35 -9.82 4.77
CA SER A 11 -19.42 -10.94 4.91
C SER A 11 -18.17 -10.68 4.06
N ILE A 12 -17.12 -10.11 4.66
CA ILE A 12 -15.88 -9.64 4.01
C ILE A 12 -14.62 -10.33 4.54
N TYR A 13 -14.74 -11.46 5.25
CA TYR A 13 -13.63 -12.17 5.86
C TYR A 13 -13.48 -13.62 5.36
N ARG A 14 -13.81 -13.88 4.09
CA ARG A 14 -13.66 -15.20 3.47
C ARG A 14 -12.22 -15.71 3.54
N PHE A 15 -11.25 -14.82 3.36
CA PHE A 15 -9.83 -15.12 3.52
C PHE A 15 -9.42 -15.57 4.93
N ARG A 16 -10.30 -15.34 5.94
CA ARG A 16 -10.18 -15.86 7.31
C ARG A 16 -11.12 -17.03 7.58
N GLY A 17 -11.73 -17.62 6.54
CA GLY A 17 -12.63 -18.75 6.66
C GLY A 17 -14.11 -18.41 6.89
N ALA A 18 -14.51 -17.13 6.80
CA ALA A 18 -15.93 -16.78 6.85
C ALA A 18 -16.68 -17.35 5.64
N ARG A 19 -17.84 -17.97 5.91
CA ARG A 19 -18.70 -18.58 4.90
C ARG A 19 -20.11 -18.04 5.02
N PRO A 20 -20.53 -17.08 4.20
CA PRO A 20 -21.90 -16.56 4.22
C PRO A 20 -22.94 -17.64 3.90
N GLU A 21 -22.52 -18.70 3.19
CA GLU A 21 -23.39 -19.83 2.85
C GLU A 21 -23.99 -20.55 4.07
N ILE A 22 -23.27 -20.53 5.21
CA ILE A 22 -23.79 -21.13 6.47
C ILE A 22 -25.09 -20.42 6.87
N MET A 23 -25.09 -19.09 6.83
CA MET A 23 -26.28 -18.32 7.15
C MET A 23 -27.34 -18.39 6.05
N LEU A 24 -26.95 -18.35 4.79
CA LEU A 24 -27.83 -18.43 3.63
C LEU A 24 -28.56 -19.79 3.55
N ASN A 25 -27.92 -20.87 3.97
CA ASN A 25 -28.53 -22.24 3.98
C ASN A 25 -29.17 -22.61 5.32
N PHE A 26 -29.18 -21.73 6.32
CA PHE A 26 -29.64 -22.06 7.67
C PHE A 26 -31.06 -22.61 7.70
N GLU A 27 -31.98 -22.04 6.91
CA GLU A 27 -33.36 -22.52 6.81
C GLU A 27 -33.47 -23.93 6.18
N LYS A 28 -32.44 -24.36 5.41
CA LYS A 28 -32.42 -25.75 4.87
C LYS A 28 -32.01 -26.75 5.94
N ASP A 29 -31.06 -26.35 6.81
CA ASP A 29 -30.56 -27.19 7.88
C ASP A 29 -31.52 -27.20 9.08
N TYR A 30 -32.29 -26.10 9.25
CA TYR A 30 -33.28 -25.90 10.31
C TYR A 30 -34.61 -25.40 9.72
N PRO A 31 -35.45 -26.27 9.15
CA PRO A 31 -36.69 -25.88 8.45
C PRO A 31 -37.72 -25.14 9.31
N GLU A 32 -37.66 -25.32 10.63
CA GLU A 32 -38.59 -24.67 11.59
C GLU A 32 -38.01 -23.30 12.08
N ALA A 33 -36.86 -22.87 11.57
CA ALA A 33 -36.25 -21.61 11.97
C ALA A 33 -37.13 -20.42 11.56
N LYS A 34 -37.31 -19.47 12.47
CA LYS A 34 -37.99 -18.22 12.17
C LYS A 34 -36.96 -17.17 11.77
N LYS A 35 -37.04 -16.70 10.54
CA LYS A 35 -36.19 -15.59 10.03
C LYS A 35 -36.87 -14.25 10.28
N ILE A 36 -36.08 -13.33 10.85
CA ILE A 36 -36.44 -11.92 11.04
C ILE A 36 -35.42 -11.08 10.30
N ILE A 37 -35.87 -10.21 9.40
CA ILE A 37 -35.03 -9.29 8.65
C ILE A 37 -35.07 -7.93 9.36
N LEU A 38 -33.87 -7.39 9.69
CA LEU A 38 -33.73 -6.04 10.17
C LEU A 38 -33.47 -5.13 8.95
N ASP A 39 -34.51 -4.43 8.49
CA ASP A 39 -34.49 -3.69 7.23
C ASP A 39 -34.34 -2.18 7.39
N THR A 40 -34.22 -1.68 8.62
CA THR A 40 -34.08 -0.26 8.90
C THR A 40 -32.64 0.14 9.19
N ASN A 41 -32.11 1.08 8.39
CA ASN A 41 -30.79 1.69 8.58
C ASN A 41 -30.93 3.04 9.27
N TYR A 42 -30.36 3.16 10.48
CA TYR A 42 -30.37 4.36 11.31
C TYR A 42 -29.11 5.23 11.14
N ARG A 43 -28.09 4.75 10.39
CA ARG A 43 -26.78 5.39 10.25
C ARG A 43 -26.74 6.35 9.09
N SER A 44 -27.14 5.87 7.91
CA SER A 44 -26.88 6.54 6.62
C SER A 44 -28.13 7.23 6.08
N THR A 45 -27.92 8.24 5.25
CA THR A 45 -29.00 8.96 4.57
C THR A 45 -29.63 8.08 3.46
N PRO A 46 -30.85 8.40 3.00
CA PRO A 46 -31.51 7.65 1.92
C PRO A 46 -30.66 7.53 0.65
N GLU A 47 -29.91 8.58 0.30
CA GLU A 47 -29.05 8.64 -0.90
C GLU A 47 -27.91 7.63 -0.82
N ILE A 48 -27.27 7.50 0.36
CA ILE A 48 -26.20 6.54 0.62
C ILE A 48 -26.77 5.12 0.59
N VAL A 49 -27.87 4.88 1.31
CA VAL A 49 -28.54 3.56 1.33
C VAL A 49 -28.97 3.12 -0.06
N ALA A 50 -29.48 4.05 -0.88
CA ALA A 50 -29.89 3.73 -2.27
C ALA A 50 -28.67 3.40 -3.15
N ALA A 51 -27.56 4.15 -3.02
CA ALA A 51 -26.33 3.89 -3.77
C ALA A 51 -25.71 2.53 -3.38
N ALA A 52 -25.54 2.27 -2.08
CA ALA A 52 -25.04 1.02 -1.56
C ALA A 52 -25.96 -0.17 -1.96
N GLY A 53 -27.27 0.00 -1.87
CA GLY A 53 -28.25 -1.00 -2.29
C GLY A 53 -28.20 -1.31 -3.79
N LYS A 54 -27.95 -0.29 -4.64
CA LYS A 54 -27.76 -0.49 -6.08
C LYS A 54 -26.49 -1.29 -6.37
N LEU A 55 -25.42 -1.05 -5.62
CA LEU A 55 -24.17 -1.78 -5.74
C LEU A 55 -24.35 -3.26 -5.38
N ILE A 56 -24.85 -3.53 -4.17
CA ILE A 56 -24.89 -4.90 -3.61
C ILE A 56 -25.90 -5.82 -4.30
N ARG A 57 -26.93 -5.28 -4.95
CA ARG A 57 -27.90 -6.07 -5.74
C ARG A 57 -27.27 -6.84 -6.91
N ASN A 58 -26.06 -6.50 -7.33
CA ASN A 58 -25.34 -7.26 -8.34
C ASN A 58 -24.77 -8.59 -7.82
N ASN A 59 -24.75 -8.82 -6.50
CA ASN A 59 -24.42 -10.12 -5.93
C ASN A 59 -25.60 -11.08 -6.03
N LYS A 60 -25.30 -12.33 -6.38
CA LYS A 60 -26.31 -13.38 -6.55
C LYS A 60 -26.54 -14.18 -5.25
N LYS A 61 -25.44 -14.40 -4.51
CA LYS A 61 -25.47 -15.18 -3.25
C LYS A 61 -25.75 -14.26 -2.07
N ARG A 62 -27.02 -13.87 -1.88
CA ARG A 62 -27.46 -13.00 -0.78
C ARG A 62 -28.94 -13.19 -0.46
N PHE A 63 -29.36 -12.76 0.74
CA PHE A 63 -30.79 -12.60 1.04
C PHE A 63 -31.35 -11.39 0.29
N GLU A 64 -32.55 -11.52 -0.23
CA GLU A 64 -33.26 -10.38 -0.80
C GLU A 64 -33.76 -9.48 0.35
N LYS A 65 -33.28 -8.23 0.37
CA LYS A 65 -33.56 -7.25 1.41
C LYS A 65 -33.85 -5.90 0.77
N GLN A 66 -34.80 -5.18 1.36
CA GLN A 66 -35.07 -3.78 1.03
C GLN A 66 -34.77 -2.92 2.23
N ILE A 67 -33.54 -2.42 2.29
CA ILE A 67 -33.11 -1.58 3.41
C ILE A 67 -33.71 -0.17 3.25
N ARG A 68 -34.29 0.35 4.34
CA ARG A 68 -34.86 1.69 4.43
C ARG A 68 -34.01 2.54 5.33
N ALA A 69 -33.76 3.80 4.94
CA ALA A 69 -33.10 4.76 5.80
C ALA A 69 -34.12 5.44 6.70
N GLU A 70 -33.78 5.62 7.97
CA GLU A 70 -34.56 6.37 8.94
C GLU A 70 -34.15 7.86 8.97
N ARG A 71 -32.93 8.17 8.55
CA ARG A 71 -32.44 9.56 8.52
C ARG A 71 -33.13 10.38 7.43
N GLU A 72 -33.12 11.70 7.62
CA GLU A 72 -33.52 12.67 6.62
C GLU A 72 -32.57 12.64 5.40
N ASN A 73 -33.05 13.23 4.29
CA ASN A 73 -32.26 13.33 3.05
C ASN A 73 -30.95 14.09 3.29
N GLY A 74 -29.90 13.61 2.66
CA GLY A 74 -28.56 14.19 2.74
C GLY A 74 -27.94 14.43 1.37
N SER A 75 -26.63 14.57 1.35
CA SER A 75 -25.87 14.70 0.11
C SER A 75 -25.79 13.37 -0.64
N LYS A 76 -25.85 13.43 -1.95
CA LYS A 76 -25.61 12.24 -2.81
C LYS A 76 -24.13 11.86 -2.79
N PRO A 77 -23.80 10.58 -2.76
CA PRO A 77 -22.45 10.14 -3.04
C PRO A 77 -21.98 10.62 -4.42
N VAL A 78 -20.73 11.07 -4.50
CA VAL A 78 -20.15 11.63 -5.74
C VAL A 78 -18.99 10.72 -6.16
N ILE A 79 -18.86 10.46 -7.46
CA ILE A 79 -17.74 9.74 -8.06
C ILE A 79 -17.00 10.73 -8.95
N LEU A 80 -15.72 10.92 -8.69
CA LEU A 80 -14.88 11.87 -9.42
C LEU A 80 -13.69 11.13 -10.04
N PRO A 81 -13.47 11.27 -11.35
CA PRO A 81 -12.28 10.75 -12.02
C PRO A 81 -11.12 11.75 -11.89
N PHE A 82 -9.92 11.21 -11.68
CA PHE A 82 -8.68 11.98 -11.65
C PHE A 82 -7.64 11.36 -12.57
N ASP A 83 -6.83 12.19 -13.23
CA ASP A 83 -5.79 11.72 -14.16
C ASP A 83 -4.61 11.04 -13.42
N ASN A 84 -4.43 11.36 -12.15
CA ASN A 84 -3.35 10.81 -11.32
C ASN A 84 -3.65 10.99 -9.83
N VAL A 85 -2.93 10.22 -9.00
CA VAL A 85 -3.06 10.20 -7.53
C VAL A 85 -2.79 11.57 -6.88
N TYR A 86 -1.93 12.41 -7.45
CA TYR A 86 -1.65 13.74 -6.88
C TYR A 86 -2.84 14.69 -6.99
N LYS A 87 -3.58 14.64 -8.13
CA LYS A 87 -4.80 15.42 -8.29
C LYS A 87 -5.90 14.94 -7.36
N GLU A 88 -6.04 13.62 -7.18
CA GLU A 88 -6.97 13.03 -6.21
C GLU A 88 -6.64 13.51 -4.79
N CYS A 89 -5.38 13.40 -4.37
CA CYS A 89 -4.95 13.84 -3.04
C CYS A 89 -5.19 15.34 -2.82
N ASN A 90 -4.86 16.20 -3.79
CA ASN A 90 -5.08 17.65 -3.67
C ASN A 90 -6.57 17.98 -3.53
N TYR A 91 -7.44 17.32 -4.31
CA TYR A 91 -8.88 17.47 -4.18
C TYR A 91 -9.38 17.08 -2.77
N ILE A 92 -8.88 15.97 -2.23
CA ILE A 92 -9.23 15.52 -0.87
C ILE A 92 -8.83 16.58 0.18
N LEU A 93 -7.63 17.18 0.04
CA LEU A 93 -7.19 18.24 0.95
C LEU A 93 -8.13 19.47 0.91
N GLU A 94 -8.49 19.91 -0.30
CA GLU A 94 -9.42 21.03 -0.51
C GLU A 94 -10.80 20.72 0.09
N GLU A 95 -11.33 19.50 -0.10
CA GLU A 95 -12.62 19.10 0.50
C GLU A 95 -12.54 19.01 2.03
N ILE A 96 -11.44 18.54 2.61
CA ILE A 96 -11.22 18.53 4.05
C ILE A 96 -11.31 19.96 4.60
N GLU A 97 -10.61 20.92 3.98
CA GLU A 97 -10.64 22.31 4.38
C GLU A 97 -12.07 22.91 4.31
N GLN A 98 -12.79 22.60 3.23
CA GLN A 98 -14.18 23.03 3.09
C GLN A 98 -15.11 22.43 4.14
N LEU A 99 -14.91 21.15 4.49
CA LEU A 99 -15.72 20.49 5.53
C LEU A 99 -15.44 21.05 6.92
N ILE A 100 -14.17 21.36 7.22
CA ILE A 100 -13.80 22.09 8.45
C ILE A 100 -14.46 23.47 8.50
N ALA A 101 -14.45 24.21 7.39
CA ALA A 101 -15.11 25.50 7.30
C ALA A 101 -16.65 25.42 7.49
N LYS A 102 -17.26 24.27 7.17
CA LYS A 102 -18.68 23.96 7.42
C LYS A 102 -18.95 23.44 8.84
N GLY A 103 -17.94 23.39 9.71
CA GLY A 103 -18.08 23.02 11.13
C GLY A 103 -17.93 21.54 11.45
N LEU A 104 -17.40 20.71 10.52
CA LEU A 104 -16.96 19.37 10.86
C LEU A 104 -15.60 19.43 11.58
N THR A 105 -15.31 18.39 12.34
CA THR A 105 -13.98 18.18 12.93
C THR A 105 -13.22 17.11 12.14
N TYR A 106 -11.92 17.03 12.32
CA TYR A 106 -11.13 15.97 11.68
C TYR A 106 -11.59 14.55 12.07
N GLN A 107 -12.11 14.35 13.29
CA GLN A 107 -12.64 13.07 13.76
C GLN A 107 -13.93 12.65 13.05
N ASP A 108 -14.66 13.60 12.46
CA ASP A 108 -15.88 13.33 11.69
C ASP A 108 -15.59 12.71 10.32
N MET A 109 -14.30 12.65 9.91
CA MET A 109 -13.88 12.31 8.57
C MET A 109 -13.06 11.03 8.55
N ALA A 110 -13.23 10.25 7.48
CA ALA A 110 -12.38 9.10 7.20
C ALA A 110 -11.97 9.04 5.73
N VAL A 111 -10.77 8.51 5.50
CA VAL A 111 -10.33 8.08 4.18
C VAL A 111 -10.17 6.57 4.20
N LEU A 112 -10.88 5.90 3.30
CA LEU A 112 -10.91 4.45 3.17
C LEU A 112 -10.19 4.02 1.90
N TYR A 113 -9.41 2.95 2.02
CA TYR A 113 -8.61 2.40 0.93
C TYR A 113 -8.63 0.87 0.94
N ARG A 114 -8.26 0.27 -0.20
CA ARG A 114 -8.30 -1.18 -0.35
C ARG A 114 -7.14 -1.89 0.34
N THR A 115 -5.92 -1.37 0.22
CA THR A 115 -4.69 -1.95 0.79
C THR A 115 -3.88 -0.91 1.54
N ASN A 116 -3.02 -1.35 2.46
CA ASN A 116 -2.19 -0.48 3.29
C ASN A 116 -1.13 0.31 2.50
N THR A 117 -0.94 0.01 1.23
CA THR A 117 -0.02 0.73 0.35
C THR A 117 -0.66 1.91 -0.36
N ASN A 118 -1.98 1.89 -0.55
CA ASN A 118 -2.71 2.93 -1.29
C ASN A 118 -2.58 4.36 -0.70
N PRO A 119 -2.64 4.58 0.63
CA PRO A 119 -2.73 5.94 1.17
C PRO A 119 -1.40 6.67 1.26
N ARG A 120 -0.26 6.15 0.75
CA ARG A 120 1.07 6.75 0.96
C ARG A 120 1.14 8.19 0.48
N THR A 121 0.78 8.45 -0.78
CA THR A 121 0.84 9.81 -1.34
C THR A 121 -0.05 10.77 -0.55
N LEU A 122 -1.22 10.30 -0.12
CA LEU A 122 -2.11 11.09 0.74
C LEU A 122 -1.49 11.36 2.12
N LEU A 123 -0.85 10.34 2.74
CA LEU A 123 -0.13 10.53 4.00
C LEU A 123 0.95 11.60 3.90
N GLU A 124 1.77 11.55 2.86
CA GLU A 124 2.79 12.56 2.62
C GLU A 124 2.17 13.95 2.48
N LYS A 125 1.06 14.07 1.78
CA LYS A 125 0.32 15.33 1.62
C LYS A 125 -0.29 15.84 2.91
N LEU A 126 -0.92 14.97 3.71
CA LEU A 126 -1.45 15.35 5.03
C LEU A 126 -0.33 15.85 5.95
N MET A 127 0.84 15.21 5.92
CA MET A 127 2.03 15.65 6.68
C MET A 127 2.56 17.02 6.18
N GLU A 128 2.66 17.22 4.87
CA GLU A 128 3.10 18.48 4.25
C GLU A 128 2.19 19.66 4.65
N HIS A 129 0.89 19.43 4.76
CA HIS A 129 -0.11 20.43 5.13
C HIS A 129 -0.40 20.50 6.64
N ASN A 130 0.33 19.73 7.47
CA ASN A 130 0.13 19.63 8.92
C ASN A 130 -1.32 19.26 9.32
N ILE A 131 -2.00 18.45 8.50
CA ILE A 131 -3.35 17.96 8.79
C ILE A 131 -3.23 16.74 9.71
N PRO A 132 -3.85 16.74 10.90
CA PRO A 132 -3.78 15.62 11.82
C PRO A 132 -4.55 14.41 11.30
N PHE A 133 -3.97 13.21 11.45
CA PHE A 133 -4.60 11.98 11.06
C PHE A 133 -4.31 10.84 12.05
N CYS A 134 -5.17 9.82 12.05
CA CYS A 134 -5.06 8.62 12.87
C CYS A 134 -5.15 7.37 11.97
N MET A 135 -4.17 6.48 12.06
CA MET A 135 -4.18 5.23 11.30
C MET A 135 -4.83 4.10 12.10
N LYS A 136 -5.83 3.42 11.54
CA LYS A 136 -6.43 2.21 12.14
C LYS A 136 -5.58 0.97 11.88
N ASP A 137 -4.91 0.91 10.74
CA ASP A 137 -4.05 -0.19 10.33
C ASP A 137 -2.57 0.16 10.50
N VAL A 138 -1.73 -0.85 10.61
CA VAL A 138 -0.28 -0.66 10.52
C VAL A 138 0.09 -0.61 9.05
N ILE A 139 0.54 0.55 8.59
CA ILE A 139 1.06 0.69 7.23
C ILE A 139 2.52 0.22 7.24
N PRO A 140 2.85 -0.84 6.48
CA PRO A 140 4.24 -1.25 6.36
C PRO A 140 5.07 -0.12 5.73
N ASN A 141 6.19 0.22 6.35
CA ASN A 141 7.09 1.18 5.74
C ASN A 141 7.71 0.57 4.47
N LEU A 142 7.43 1.16 3.30
CA LEU A 142 8.00 0.74 2.01
C LEU A 142 9.52 0.62 2.08
N TYR A 143 10.14 1.60 2.73
CA TYR A 143 11.60 1.70 2.82
C TYR A 143 12.23 0.65 3.75
N ASP A 144 11.41 -0.08 4.52
CA ASP A 144 11.84 -1.26 5.27
C ASP A 144 11.83 -2.54 4.45
N HIS A 145 11.17 -2.54 3.28
CA HIS A 145 11.18 -3.68 2.38
C HIS A 145 12.59 -3.95 1.84
N PHE A 146 12.95 -5.25 1.64
CA PHE A 146 14.31 -5.60 1.22
C PHE A 146 14.71 -5.00 -0.13
N ILE A 147 13.75 -4.86 -1.07
CA ILE A 147 13.95 -4.23 -2.38
C ILE A 147 14.34 -2.76 -2.21
N ALA A 148 13.60 -2.01 -1.40
CA ALA A 148 13.90 -0.60 -1.13
C ALA A 148 15.29 -0.44 -0.49
N LYS A 149 15.61 -1.30 0.49
CA LYS A 149 16.93 -1.32 1.12
C LYS A 149 18.06 -1.66 0.14
N ASP A 150 17.81 -2.51 -0.86
CA ASP A 150 18.80 -2.84 -1.89
C ASP A 150 19.01 -1.65 -2.84
N ILE A 151 17.94 -1.01 -3.30
CA ILE A 151 18.00 0.19 -4.15
C ILE A 151 18.73 1.34 -3.43
N ILE A 152 18.38 1.59 -2.17
CA ILE A 152 19.03 2.60 -1.33
C ILE A 152 20.52 2.27 -1.16
N ALA A 153 20.89 1.01 -0.97
CA ALA A 153 22.28 0.59 -0.87
C ALA A 153 23.07 0.86 -2.16
N TYR A 154 22.49 0.65 -3.34
CA TYR A 154 23.10 1.03 -4.61
C TYR A 154 23.38 2.53 -4.69
N ILE A 155 22.42 3.35 -4.31
CA ILE A 155 22.55 4.80 -4.35
C ILE A 155 23.57 5.29 -3.31
N HIS A 156 23.55 4.76 -2.09
CA HIS A 156 24.56 5.07 -1.08
C HIS A 156 25.96 4.70 -1.56
N ALA A 157 26.12 3.49 -2.11
CA ALA A 157 27.41 3.05 -2.64
C ALA A 157 27.91 3.98 -3.77
N ALA A 158 27.01 4.41 -4.67
CA ALA A 158 27.35 5.33 -5.76
C ALA A 158 27.80 6.72 -5.25
N VAL A 159 27.14 7.25 -4.21
CA VAL A 159 27.48 8.54 -3.60
C VAL A 159 28.79 8.42 -2.82
N ASP A 160 28.93 7.42 -1.94
CA ASP A 160 30.15 7.19 -1.13
C ASP A 160 31.38 6.94 -2.03
N PHE A 161 31.23 6.15 -3.10
CA PHE A 161 32.31 5.89 -4.07
C PHE A 161 32.83 7.16 -4.73
N ARG A 162 31.93 8.10 -5.08
CA ARG A 162 32.30 9.39 -5.62
C ARG A 162 33.08 10.27 -4.63
N GLU A 163 32.57 10.34 -3.38
CA GLU A 163 33.07 11.31 -2.38
C GLU A 163 34.33 10.82 -1.68
N LYS A 164 34.44 9.50 -1.46
CA LYS A 164 35.47 8.93 -0.58
C LYS A 164 36.36 7.89 -1.27
N GLY A 165 35.96 7.40 -2.48
CA GLY A 165 36.64 6.28 -3.16
C GLY A 165 36.43 4.92 -2.50
N VAL A 166 35.64 4.89 -1.41
CA VAL A 166 35.30 3.69 -0.63
C VAL A 166 33.81 3.66 -0.32
N MET A 167 33.26 2.49 -0.09
CA MET A 167 31.83 2.27 0.18
C MET A 167 31.66 1.55 1.52
N LYS A 168 30.51 1.71 2.15
CA LYS A 168 30.19 0.99 3.39
C LYS A 168 30.02 -0.49 3.12
N ARG A 169 30.67 -1.32 3.96
CA ARG A 169 30.55 -2.80 3.89
C ARG A 169 29.09 -3.26 3.90
N GLY A 170 28.24 -2.64 4.71
CA GLY A 170 26.81 -2.99 4.82
C GLY A 170 26.07 -2.87 3.49
N ASP A 171 26.29 -1.78 2.77
CA ASP A 171 25.68 -1.53 1.48
C ASP A 171 26.26 -2.49 0.43
N MET A 172 27.57 -2.69 0.41
CA MET A 172 28.22 -3.63 -0.49
C MET A 172 27.75 -5.07 -0.31
N LEU A 173 27.63 -5.56 0.90
CA LEU A 173 27.10 -6.90 1.18
C LEU A 173 25.67 -7.10 0.70
N ARG A 174 24.91 -6.02 0.61
CA ARG A 174 23.54 -6.04 0.13
C ARG A 174 23.46 -6.12 -1.40
N LEU A 175 24.25 -5.30 -2.10
CA LEU A 175 24.14 -5.16 -3.56
C LEU A 175 25.06 -6.08 -4.36
N ILE A 176 26.17 -6.58 -3.77
CA ILE A 176 27.27 -7.21 -4.53
C ILE A 176 26.88 -8.42 -5.37
N ASN A 177 25.92 -9.21 -4.94
CA ASN A 177 25.36 -10.34 -5.66
C ASN A 177 23.86 -10.21 -5.99
N ARG A 178 23.38 -8.99 -6.17
CA ARG A 178 22.00 -8.68 -6.56
C ARG A 178 21.99 -7.65 -7.70
N PRO A 179 22.12 -8.10 -8.96
CA PRO A 179 22.17 -9.48 -9.48
C PRO A 179 23.49 -10.22 -9.19
N LYS A 180 23.52 -11.51 -9.50
CA LYS A 180 24.64 -12.43 -9.22
C LYS A 180 25.94 -12.00 -9.90
N ARG A 181 26.99 -11.75 -9.08
CA ARG A 181 28.34 -11.43 -9.55
C ARG A 181 29.40 -12.45 -9.11
N TYR A 182 29.00 -13.46 -8.30
CA TYR A 182 29.85 -14.53 -7.77
C TYR A 182 31.01 -14.00 -6.90
N ILE A 183 30.80 -12.95 -6.16
CA ILE A 183 31.77 -12.35 -5.26
C ILE A 183 31.51 -12.86 -3.85
N SER A 184 32.55 -13.46 -3.21
CA SER A 184 32.43 -13.91 -1.82
C SER A 184 32.30 -12.73 -0.84
N ARG A 185 31.53 -12.93 0.21
CA ARG A 185 31.41 -11.95 1.31
C ARG A 185 32.71 -11.79 2.11
N ASP A 186 33.56 -12.81 2.09
CA ASP A 186 34.83 -12.82 2.83
C ASP A 186 35.85 -11.82 2.28
N VAL A 187 35.63 -11.33 1.05
CA VAL A 187 36.45 -10.27 0.44
C VAL A 187 36.30 -8.91 1.13
N PHE A 188 35.29 -8.78 1.99
CA PHE A 188 34.99 -7.54 2.72
C PHE A 188 35.30 -7.65 4.22
N PRO A 189 36.57 -7.73 4.64
CA PRO A 189 36.88 -7.90 6.06
C PRO A 189 36.76 -6.60 6.87
N ARG A 190 36.79 -5.43 6.21
CA ARG A 190 36.76 -4.11 6.83
C ARG A 190 35.40 -3.45 6.74
N ALA A 191 35.16 -2.42 7.55
CA ALA A 191 33.93 -1.62 7.53
C ALA A 191 33.74 -0.82 6.22
N GLU A 192 34.84 -0.46 5.57
CA GLU A 192 34.89 0.20 4.28
C GLU A 192 35.45 -0.73 3.22
N VAL A 193 34.90 -0.63 2.01
CA VAL A 193 35.21 -1.47 0.85
C VAL A 193 35.80 -0.60 -0.25
N ASN A 194 36.99 -0.97 -0.72
CA ASN A 194 37.60 -0.43 -1.93
C ASN A 194 37.52 -1.46 -3.07
N LEU A 195 36.99 -1.08 -4.23
CA LEU A 195 36.86 -2.00 -5.37
C LEU A 195 38.21 -2.45 -5.93
N GLU A 196 39.26 -1.64 -5.82
CA GLU A 196 40.58 -2.05 -6.25
C GLU A 196 41.15 -3.19 -5.40
N ASP A 197 40.85 -3.23 -4.08
CA ASP A 197 41.24 -4.36 -3.24
C ASP A 197 40.47 -5.63 -3.63
N VAL A 198 39.19 -5.50 -4.01
CA VAL A 198 38.36 -6.61 -4.50
C VAL A 198 38.89 -7.11 -5.85
N LYS A 199 39.25 -6.22 -6.77
CA LYS A 199 39.87 -6.62 -8.06
C LYS A 199 41.18 -7.36 -7.83
N ARG A 200 42.03 -6.86 -6.93
CA ARG A 200 43.31 -7.54 -6.57
C ARG A 200 43.10 -8.95 -6.04
N PHE A 201 42.08 -9.17 -5.20
CA PHE A 201 41.74 -10.49 -4.69
C PHE A 201 41.33 -11.48 -5.80
N TYR A 202 40.67 -10.98 -6.85
CA TYR A 202 40.19 -11.79 -7.97
C TYR A 202 41.06 -11.68 -9.23
N GLN A 203 42.31 -11.25 -9.13
CA GLN A 203 43.19 -11.01 -10.29
C GLN A 203 43.28 -12.17 -11.27
N ASP A 204 43.16 -13.42 -10.79
CA ASP A 204 43.23 -14.65 -11.61
C ASP A 204 41.85 -15.08 -12.17
N LYS A 205 40.77 -14.34 -11.92
CA LYS A 205 39.42 -14.67 -12.34
C LYS A 205 38.81 -13.59 -13.23
N GLY A 206 39.18 -13.59 -14.50
CA GLY A 206 38.80 -12.58 -15.49
C GLY A 206 37.31 -12.29 -15.52
N TYR A 207 36.45 -13.30 -15.47
CA TYR A 207 35.00 -13.17 -15.48
C TYR A 207 34.44 -12.42 -14.25
N VAL A 208 35.12 -12.49 -13.09
CA VAL A 208 34.75 -11.73 -11.88
C VAL A 208 35.20 -10.28 -12.01
N LEU A 209 36.41 -10.07 -12.57
CA LEU A 209 36.95 -8.71 -12.82
C LEU A 209 36.03 -7.91 -13.76
N GLU A 210 35.52 -8.53 -14.82
CA GLU A 210 34.57 -7.87 -15.73
C GLU A 210 33.30 -7.42 -14.99
N ARG A 211 32.77 -8.26 -14.11
CA ARG A 211 31.59 -7.93 -13.31
C ARG A 211 31.83 -6.84 -12.28
N ILE A 212 33.03 -6.81 -11.68
CA ILE A 212 33.42 -5.72 -10.77
C ILE A 212 33.57 -4.42 -11.55
N SER A 213 34.22 -4.45 -12.72
CA SER A 213 34.36 -3.26 -13.58
C SER A 213 33.02 -2.75 -14.09
N LYS A 214 32.09 -3.65 -14.41
CA LYS A 214 30.71 -3.27 -14.75
C LYS A 214 30.02 -2.61 -13.56
N LEU A 215 30.14 -3.17 -12.35
CA LEU A 215 29.56 -2.57 -11.14
C LEU A 215 30.12 -1.15 -10.89
N GLU A 216 31.42 -0.97 -11.04
CA GLU A 216 32.08 0.34 -10.92
C GLU A 216 31.50 1.35 -11.92
N TYR A 217 31.35 0.94 -13.18
CA TYR A 217 30.67 1.75 -14.21
C TYR A 217 29.24 2.08 -13.83
N ASP A 218 28.47 1.08 -13.37
CA ASP A 218 27.07 1.25 -12.98
C ASP A 218 26.93 2.26 -11.81
N LEU A 219 27.80 2.17 -10.80
CA LEU A 219 27.83 3.12 -9.69
C LEU A 219 28.18 4.54 -10.17
N ALA A 220 29.11 4.66 -11.13
CA ALA A 220 29.46 5.95 -11.73
C ALA A 220 28.29 6.56 -12.52
N MET A 221 27.44 5.76 -13.14
CA MET A 221 26.22 6.22 -13.82
C MET A 221 25.17 6.69 -12.82
N ILE A 222 24.85 5.87 -11.81
CA ILE A 222 23.83 6.15 -10.79
C ILE A 222 24.09 7.52 -10.11
N ARG A 223 25.32 7.81 -9.76
CA ARG A 223 25.67 9.03 -8.99
C ARG A 223 25.19 10.35 -9.64
N ASN A 224 25.01 10.36 -10.96
CA ASN A 224 24.63 11.56 -11.73
C ASN A 224 23.12 11.60 -12.06
N MET A 225 22.34 10.63 -11.59
CA MET A 225 20.91 10.50 -11.84
C MET A 225 20.11 11.14 -10.69
N ASN A 226 18.87 11.53 -10.99
CA ASN A 226 17.89 11.78 -9.94
C ASN A 226 17.38 10.43 -9.37
N PRO A 227 16.70 10.43 -8.21
CA PRO A 227 16.25 9.18 -7.57
C PRO A 227 15.41 8.26 -8.48
N TYR A 228 14.47 8.81 -9.23
CA TYR A 228 13.64 8.04 -10.16
C TYR A 228 14.47 7.38 -11.26
N ALA A 229 15.32 8.15 -11.93
CA ALA A 229 16.17 7.65 -13.01
C ALA A 229 17.15 6.58 -12.50
N ALA A 230 17.68 6.74 -11.29
CA ALA A 230 18.53 5.75 -10.65
C ALA A 230 17.81 4.43 -10.40
N ILE A 231 16.57 4.48 -9.89
CA ILE A 231 15.75 3.27 -9.69
C ILE A 231 15.49 2.57 -11.02
N GLN A 232 15.12 3.30 -12.07
CA GLN A 232 14.89 2.72 -13.40
C GLN A 232 16.19 2.12 -13.98
N TYR A 233 17.34 2.76 -13.78
CA TYR A 233 18.62 2.21 -14.22
C TYR A 233 19.02 0.95 -13.44
N ILE A 234 18.82 0.92 -12.12
CA ILE A 234 19.07 -0.27 -11.30
C ILE A 234 18.14 -1.40 -11.73
N ARG A 235 16.86 -1.09 -11.96
CA ARG A 235 15.84 -2.04 -12.39
C ARG A 235 16.21 -2.72 -13.71
N HIS A 236 16.46 -1.94 -14.77
CA HIS A 236 16.62 -2.43 -16.13
C HIS A 236 18.08 -2.46 -16.61
N GLY A 237 18.88 -1.44 -16.32
CA GLY A 237 20.27 -1.33 -16.78
C GLY A 237 21.23 -2.26 -16.03
N ILE A 238 21.03 -2.43 -14.73
CA ILE A 238 21.83 -3.37 -13.92
C ILE A 238 21.25 -4.79 -13.98
N GLY A 239 19.95 -4.95 -14.27
CA GLY A 239 19.29 -6.24 -14.29
C GLY A 239 18.77 -6.68 -12.91
N TYR A 240 18.31 -5.72 -12.09
CA TYR A 240 17.77 -6.05 -10.77
C TYR A 240 16.38 -6.68 -10.87
N GLU A 241 15.59 -6.36 -11.91
CA GLU A 241 14.27 -6.97 -12.13
C GLU A 241 14.41 -8.45 -12.51
N GLU A 242 15.39 -8.80 -13.33
CA GLU A 242 15.70 -10.20 -13.66
C GLU A 242 16.14 -10.99 -12.41
N TYR A 243 16.95 -10.35 -11.55
CA TYR A 243 17.28 -10.94 -10.25
C TYR A 243 16.04 -11.19 -9.39
N LEU A 244 15.08 -10.28 -9.37
CA LEU A 244 13.83 -10.47 -8.63
C LEU A 244 12.98 -11.60 -9.21
N THR A 245 12.98 -11.79 -10.52
CA THR A 245 12.33 -12.94 -11.18
C THR A 245 12.93 -14.26 -10.67
N GLU A 246 14.26 -14.40 -10.73
CA GLU A 246 14.94 -15.58 -10.21
C GLU A 246 14.68 -15.80 -8.70
N TYR A 247 14.65 -14.72 -7.94
CA TYR A 247 14.36 -14.77 -6.51
C TYR A 247 12.91 -15.23 -6.23
N ALA A 248 11.94 -14.73 -7.00
CA ALA A 248 10.54 -15.13 -6.89
C ALA A 248 10.33 -16.60 -7.21
N GLU A 249 10.96 -17.11 -8.29
CA GLU A 249 10.94 -18.53 -8.65
C GLU A 249 11.50 -19.40 -7.51
N TYR A 250 12.68 -19.04 -7.00
CA TYR A 250 13.28 -19.74 -5.88
C TYR A 250 12.39 -19.78 -4.63
N ARG A 251 11.69 -18.69 -4.34
CA ARG A 251 10.80 -18.54 -3.19
C ARG A 251 9.38 -19.06 -3.43
N ARG A 252 9.08 -19.52 -4.66
CA ARG A 252 7.75 -19.97 -5.11
C ARG A 252 6.67 -18.92 -4.91
N MET A 253 6.98 -17.67 -5.22
CA MET A 253 6.08 -16.54 -5.17
C MET A 253 5.92 -15.91 -6.55
N LYS A 254 4.91 -15.06 -6.73
CA LYS A 254 4.68 -14.39 -8.01
C LYS A 254 5.63 -13.20 -8.15
N PRO A 255 6.40 -13.09 -9.25
CA PRO A 255 7.34 -11.98 -9.47
C PRO A 255 6.63 -10.61 -9.51
N GLU A 256 5.37 -10.54 -9.95
CA GLU A 256 4.57 -9.33 -10.00
C GLU A 256 4.44 -8.66 -8.63
N GLU A 257 4.42 -9.42 -7.54
CA GLU A 257 4.35 -8.87 -6.17
C GLU A 257 5.63 -8.08 -5.82
N LEU A 258 6.77 -8.48 -6.37
CA LEU A 258 8.04 -7.77 -6.18
C LEU A 258 8.17 -6.57 -7.12
N TYR A 259 7.64 -6.68 -8.34
CA TYR A 259 7.60 -5.58 -9.30
C TYR A 259 6.68 -4.45 -8.82
N ASP A 260 5.55 -4.77 -8.19
CA ASP A 260 4.68 -3.79 -7.57
C ASP A 260 5.44 -2.91 -6.55
N VAL A 261 6.31 -3.52 -5.73
CA VAL A 261 7.15 -2.79 -4.76
C VAL A 261 8.17 -1.88 -5.46
N LEU A 262 8.78 -2.35 -6.57
CA LEU A 262 9.69 -1.51 -7.37
C LEU A 262 8.97 -0.33 -8.00
N GLU A 263 7.76 -0.56 -8.54
CA GLU A 263 6.95 0.49 -9.14
C GLU A 263 6.56 1.53 -8.10
N GLU A 264 6.07 1.08 -6.94
CA GLU A 264 5.72 1.95 -5.83
C GLU A 264 6.90 2.81 -5.35
N LEU A 265 8.10 2.20 -5.26
CA LEU A 265 9.33 2.91 -4.90
C LEU A 265 9.72 3.94 -5.97
N SER A 266 9.53 3.59 -7.25
CA SER A 266 9.79 4.48 -8.39
C SER A 266 8.86 5.69 -8.35
N GLU A 267 7.57 5.48 -8.16
CA GLU A 267 6.57 6.54 -8.07
C GLU A 267 6.87 7.47 -6.88
N ALA A 268 7.20 6.89 -5.71
CA ALA A 268 7.57 7.67 -4.52
C ALA A 268 8.84 8.52 -4.70
N ALA A 269 9.71 8.15 -5.64
CA ALA A 269 10.94 8.88 -5.92
C ALA A 269 10.80 10.01 -6.95
N LYS A 270 9.74 10.01 -7.78
CA LYS A 270 9.53 10.97 -8.88
C LYS A 270 9.59 12.45 -8.49
N PRO A 271 9.02 12.89 -7.35
CA PRO A 271 9.01 14.30 -7.00
C PRO A 271 10.39 14.89 -6.70
N TYR A 272 11.38 14.04 -6.39
CA TYR A 272 12.68 14.49 -5.86
C TYR A 272 13.73 14.62 -6.95
N LYS A 273 14.45 15.72 -6.94
CA LYS A 273 15.52 16.01 -7.89
C LYS A 273 16.89 15.49 -7.42
N THR A 274 17.08 15.38 -6.11
CA THR A 274 18.34 14.99 -5.50
C THR A 274 18.16 13.84 -4.50
N TYR A 275 19.18 13.01 -4.33
CA TYR A 275 19.18 11.95 -3.31
C TYR A 275 19.03 12.50 -1.89
N ARG A 276 19.61 13.66 -1.61
CA ARG A 276 19.52 14.30 -0.29
C ARG A 276 18.07 14.63 0.08
N GLU A 277 17.32 15.21 -0.85
CA GLU A 277 15.90 15.51 -0.65
C GLU A 277 15.09 14.23 -0.40
N TRP A 278 15.33 13.21 -1.23
CA TRP A 278 14.62 11.94 -1.12
C TRP A 278 14.93 11.22 0.19
N PHE A 279 16.20 11.12 0.59
CA PHE A 279 16.59 10.47 1.85
C PHE A 279 16.04 11.19 3.08
N LYS A 280 16.05 12.53 3.07
CA LYS A 280 15.44 13.32 4.14
C LYS A 280 13.95 12.96 4.28
N LYS A 281 13.23 12.86 3.16
CA LYS A 281 11.82 12.50 3.16
C LYS A 281 11.57 11.06 3.65
N ILE A 282 12.43 10.10 3.27
CA ILE A 282 12.38 8.73 3.77
C ILE A 282 12.49 8.69 5.30
N GLU A 283 13.41 9.47 5.86
CA GLU A 283 13.61 9.55 7.31
C GLU A 283 12.40 10.16 8.01
N GLU A 284 11.92 11.33 7.55
CA GLU A 284 10.71 11.99 8.06
C GLU A 284 9.49 11.07 8.03
N TYR A 285 9.27 10.36 6.92
CA TYR A 285 8.17 9.40 6.77
C TYR A 285 8.31 8.24 7.76
N GLY A 286 9.50 7.68 7.91
CA GLY A 286 9.75 6.60 8.85
C GLY A 286 9.56 7.01 10.32
N GLU A 287 9.92 8.24 10.69
CA GLU A 287 9.68 8.78 12.03
C GLU A 287 8.20 8.98 12.31
N GLU A 288 7.44 9.53 11.35
CA GLU A 288 6.01 9.72 11.51
C GLU A 288 5.26 8.40 11.64
N LEU A 289 5.60 7.38 10.83
CA LEU A 289 5.01 6.04 10.99
C LEU A 289 5.27 5.44 12.38
N LYS A 290 6.49 5.62 12.90
CA LYS A 290 6.84 5.16 14.26
C LYS A 290 6.06 5.92 15.33
N LYS A 291 5.90 7.23 15.16
CA LYS A 291 5.11 8.08 16.05
C LYS A 291 3.65 7.64 16.06
N GLN A 292 3.05 7.47 14.89
CA GLN A 292 1.67 6.98 14.75
C GLN A 292 1.48 5.59 15.36
N ALA A 293 2.46 4.69 15.21
CA ALA A 293 2.39 3.36 15.80
C ALA A 293 2.41 3.40 17.34
N ARG A 294 3.17 4.33 17.95
CA ARG A 294 3.22 4.52 19.42
C ARG A 294 1.93 5.15 19.96
N GLU A 295 1.40 6.13 19.23
CA GLU A 295 0.27 6.95 19.63
C GLU A 295 -1.09 6.32 19.29
N ARG A 296 -1.09 5.15 18.66
CA ARG A 296 -2.30 4.42 18.21
C ARG A 296 -3.28 4.09 19.33
N GLN A 297 -2.82 4.05 20.58
CA GLN A 297 -3.65 3.73 21.76
C GLN A 297 -4.36 4.97 22.33
N GLU A 298 -3.97 6.17 21.96
CA GLU A 298 -4.59 7.41 22.43
C GLU A 298 -5.59 7.90 21.37
N LYS A 299 -6.82 8.23 21.78
CA LYS A 299 -7.80 8.90 20.93
C LYS A 299 -7.24 10.25 20.49
N LYS A 300 -6.73 10.33 19.27
CA LYS A 300 -6.24 11.58 18.71
C LYS A 300 -7.29 12.26 17.87
N ASP A 301 -7.24 13.59 17.89
CA ASP A 301 -8.03 14.47 17.07
C ASP A 301 -7.44 14.49 15.65
N GLY A 302 -7.93 13.64 14.76
CA GLY A 302 -7.42 13.51 13.41
C GLY A 302 -8.33 12.73 12.49
N ILE A 303 -8.12 12.90 11.18
CA ILE A 303 -8.83 12.16 10.13
C ILE A 303 -8.47 10.67 10.25
N THR A 304 -9.47 9.82 10.22
CA THR A 304 -9.23 8.38 10.27
C THR A 304 -8.80 7.86 8.90
N LEU A 305 -7.65 7.20 8.87
CA LEU A 305 -7.16 6.44 7.72
C LEU A 305 -7.30 4.96 8.01
N ALA A 306 -8.07 4.24 7.19
CA ALA A 306 -8.38 2.83 7.43
C ALA A 306 -8.54 2.05 6.12
N THR A 307 -8.17 0.77 6.13
CA THR A 307 -8.62 -0.12 5.06
C THR A 307 -10.13 -0.29 5.12
N MET A 308 -10.75 -0.54 3.98
CA MET A 308 -12.19 -0.87 3.93
C MET A 308 -12.55 -2.04 4.86
N HIS A 309 -11.63 -2.98 5.09
CA HIS A 309 -11.83 -4.07 6.07
C HIS A 309 -11.86 -3.56 7.51
N SER A 310 -10.97 -2.66 7.87
CA SER A 310 -10.87 -2.13 9.23
C SER A 310 -11.92 -1.05 9.53
N SER A 311 -12.59 -0.53 8.50
CA SER A 311 -13.70 0.41 8.66
C SER A 311 -15.02 -0.27 9.05
N LYS A 312 -15.11 -1.60 8.91
CA LYS A 312 -16.34 -2.33 9.26
C LYS A 312 -16.75 -2.05 10.71
N GLY A 313 -17.99 -1.60 10.89
CA GLY A 313 -18.57 -1.25 12.19
C GLY A 313 -18.24 0.18 12.66
N LEU A 314 -17.46 0.94 11.93
CA LEU A 314 -17.22 2.35 12.18
C LEU A 314 -18.25 3.22 11.44
N GLU A 315 -18.33 4.51 11.82
CA GLU A 315 -19.21 5.47 11.18
C GLU A 315 -18.60 6.88 11.23
N TYR A 316 -18.77 7.64 10.15
CA TYR A 316 -18.22 8.98 9.99
C TYR A 316 -19.24 9.88 9.29
N ARG A 317 -19.11 11.19 9.49
CA ARG A 317 -19.98 12.17 8.84
C ARG A 317 -19.56 12.45 7.39
N ALA A 318 -18.28 12.31 7.08
CA ALA A 318 -17.75 12.40 5.72
C ALA A 318 -16.74 11.27 5.47
N VAL A 319 -16.86 10.61 4.32
CA VAL A 319 -16.01 9.50 3.93
C VAL A 319 -15.48 9.72 2.52
N PHE A 320 -14.17 9.60 2.37
CA PHE A 320 -13.49 9.56 1.09
C PHE A 320 -13.05 8.12 0.81
N ILE A 321 -13.39 7.58 -0.34
CA ILE A 321 -12.95 6.26 -0.79
C ILE A 321 -11.99 6.50 -1.95
N ILE A 322 -10.70 6.23 -1.74
CA ILE A 322 -9.66 6.45 -2.74
C ILE A 322 -9.38 5.19 -3.56
N ASP A 323 -8.80 5.40 -4.74
CA ASP A 323 -8.38 4.29 -5.63
C ASP A 323 -9.53 3.32 -5.99
N ALA A 324 -10.74 3.84 -6.21
CA ALA A 324 -11.87 3.06 -6.70
C ALA A 324 -11.71 2.71 -8.20
N ASN A 325 -10.56 2.11 -8.54
CA ASN A 325 -10.15 1.78 -9.90
C ASN A 325 -10.07 0.28 -10.11
N GLU A 326 -10.29 -0.18 -11.35
CA GLU A 326 -10.03 -1.57 -11.73
C GLU A 326 -8.63 -2.00 -11.31
N THR A 327 -8.49 -3.25 -10.88
CA THR A 327 -7.27 -3.86 -10.35
C THR A 327 -6.88 -3.46 -8.93
N ILE A 328 -7.46 -2.38 -8.38
CA ILE A 328 -7.30 -1.96 -7.00
C ILE A 328 -8.57 -2.27 -6.21
N THR A 329 -9.71 -1.76 -6.68
CA THR A 329 -11.06 -2.06 -6.14
C THR A 329 -12.04 -2.24 -7.30
N PRO A 330 -12.34 -3.50 -7.71
CA PRO A 330 -11.94 -4.78 -7.12
C PRO A 330 -10.45 -5.09 -7.25
N HIS A 331 -9.91 -5.82 -6.27
CA HIS A 331 -8.48 -6.15 -6.25
C HIS A 331 -8.10 -7.10 -7.40
N LYS A 332 -6.92 -6.90 -8.00
CA LYS A 332 -6.39 -7.69 -9.16
C LYS A 332 -6.37 -9.22 -8.95
N LYS A 333 -6.38 -9.69 -7.70
CA LYS A 333 -6.43 -11.12 -7.34
C LYS A 333 -7.85 -11.69 -7.31
N ALA A 334 -8.88 -10.85 -7.41
CA ALA A 334 -10.28 -11.28 -7.45
C ALA A 334 -10.65 -11.73 -8.87
N LEU A 335 -10.35 -12.97 -9.18
CA LEU A 335 -10.53 -13.54 -10.54
C LEU A 335 -11.81 -14.37 -10.66
N LEU A 336 -12.28 -14.98 -9.57
CA LEU A 336 -13.48 -15.80 -9.57
C LEU A 336 -14.73 -14.95 -9.31
N PRO A 337 -15.90 -15.35 -9.80
CA PRO A 337 -17.16 -14.65 -9.53
C PRO A 337 -17.42 -14.42 -8.03
N GLU A 338 -17.09 -15.40 -7.20
CA GLU A 338 -17.23 -15.31 -5.76
C GLU A 338 -16.29 -14.29 -5.12
N ASP A 339 -15.07 -14.11 -5.67
CA ASP A 339 -14.11 -13.12 -5.21
C ASP A 339 -14.59 -11.71 -5.57
N ILE A 340 -15.15 -11.53 -6.77
CA ILE A 340 -15.77 -10.27 -7.20
C ILE A 340 -16.99 -9.93 -6.33
N GLU A 341 -17.80 -10.93 -5.94
CA GLU A 341 -18.91 -10.69 -5.01
C GLU A 341 -18.41 -10.26 -3.62
N GLU A 342 -17.27 -10.80 -3.15
CA GLU A 342 -16.68 -10.41 -1.88
C GLU A 342 -16.09 -8.99 -1.95
N GLU A 343 -15.38 -8.64 -3.03
CA GLU A 343 -14.91 -7.26 -3.26
C GLU A 343 -16.08 -6.27 -3.31
N ARG A 344 -17.22 -6.67 -3.89
CA ARG A 344 -18.42 -5.82 -3.91
C ARG A 344 -19.03 -5.66 -2.51
N ARG A 345 -19.01 -6.71 -1.66
CA ARG A 345 -19.41 -6.60 -0.26
C ARG A 345 -18.47 -5.67 0.50
N LEU A 346 -17.18 -5.75 0.21
CA LEU A 346 -16.18 -4.88 0.82
C LEU A 346 -16.42 -3.42 0.48
N PHE A 347 -16.68 -3.13 -0.80
CA PHE A 347 -17.00 -1.78 -1.23
C PHE A 347 -18.37 -1.30 -0.68
N TYR A 348 -19.34 -2.20 -0.56
CA TYR A 348 -20.63 -1.93 0.11
C TYR A 348 -20.46 -1.53 1.57
N VAL A 349 -19.52 -2.15 2.28
CA VAL A 349 -19.21 -1.78 3.68
C VAL A 349 -18.52 -0.41 3.75
N ALA A 350 -17.75 -0.04 2.74
CA ALA A 350 -17.04 1.24 2.69
C ALA A 350 -17.98 2.43 2.37
N VAL A 351 -19.05 2.21 1.60
CA VAL A 351 -20.09 3.18 1.25
C VAL A 351 -21.09 3.36 2.39
#